data_65f464dc256bf806c4646053efa8f6aa
#
_entry.id   65f464dc256bf806c4646053efa8f6aa
#
_cell.length_a   1.000
_cell.length_b   1.000
_cell.length_c   1.000
_cell.angle_alpha   90.00
_cell.angle_beta   90.00
_cell.angle_gamma   90.00
#
_symmetry.space_group_name_H-M   'P 1'
#
loop_
_entity.id
_entity.type
_entity.pdbx_description
1 polymer ?
#
loop_
_entity_poly.entity_id
_entity_poly.type
_entity_poly.pdbx_seq_one_letter_code
_entity_poly.pdbx_strand_id
1 'polypeptide(L)'
;MCEVNMQDIILLKQGEIVLKGLNKKYFEQKLISNVKRRLRSLGEFDVTCTQSTIYVEPKSDDIDMDETQQAMTKVFGIAAVVRAAACDKTPEAMAQKAIEYMAEAMREAGSFKVETRRADKAFPMTSIEVSQYVGGELAEAFPETAVDVHNPELTVHVEVR
;
A
#
# COMPACT_ATOMS: atom_id res chain seq x y z
N MET A 1 15.87 15.98 -15.76
CA MET A 1 15.60 15.38 -14.45
C MET A 1 14.14 14.93 -14.41
N CYS A 2 13.90 13.63 -14.44
CA CYS A 2 12.54 13.13 -14.29
C CYS A 2 12.15 13.31 -12.82
N GLU A 3 11.19 14.19 -12.57
CA GLU A 3 10.49 14.19 -11.28
C GLU A 3 9.75 12.88 -11.17
N VAL A 4 10.24 11.99 -10.32
CA VAL A 4 9.50 10.80 -9.96
C VAL A 4 8.33 11.27 -9.09
N ASN A 5 7.16 11.33 -9.68
CA ASN A 5 5.93 11.63 -8.97
C ASN A 5 5.68 10.44 -8.04
N MET A 6 6.16 10.54 -6.79
CA MET A 6 5.84 9.57 -5.75
C MET A 6 4.40 9.80 -5.32
N GLN A 7 3.49 9.08 -5.95
CA GLN A 7 2.09 9.14 -5.59
C GLN A 7 1.83 8.24 -4.38
N ASP A 8 1.83 8.84 -3.19
CA ASP A 8 1.38 8.18 -1.97
C ASP A 8 -0.11 7.89 -2.05
N ILE A 9 -0.48 6.68 -1.68
CA ILE A 9 -1.87 6.28 -1.55
C ILE A 9 -2.11 5.71 -0.15
N ILE A 10 -3.37 5.68 0.27
CA ILE A 10 -3.77 5.08 1.54
C ILE A 10 -4.67 3.90 1.27
N LEU A 11 -4.35 2.77 1.89
CA LEU A 11 -5.14 1.55 1.85
C LEU A 11 -5.88 1.40 3.18
N LEU A 12 -7.19 1.26 3.12
CA LEU A 12 -8.03 1.07 4.29
C LEU A 12 -8.51 -0.38 4.31
N LYS A 13 -8.10 -1.12 5.33
CA LYS A 13 -8.54 -2.51 5.52
C LYS A 13 -9.78 -2.52 6.39
N GLN A 14 -10.84 -3.18 5.92
CA GLN A 14 -12.09 -3.30 6.66
C GLN A 14 -11.98 -4.31 7.80
N GLY A 15 -12.70 -4.07 8.90
CA GLY A 15 -12.79 -5.01 10.02
C GLY A 15 -13.69 -6.20 9.70
N GLU A 16 -13.46 -7.34 10.38
CA GLU A 16 -14.20 -8.59 10.16
C GLU A 16 -15.71 -8.47 10.42
N ILE A 17 -16.12 -7.58 11.32
CA ILE A 17 -17.52 -7.37 11.67
C ILE A 17 -18.35 -6.96 10.45
N VAL A 18 -17.72 -6.26 9.50
CA VAL A 18 -18.38 -5.77 8.29
C VAL A 18 -18.55 -6.88 7.25
N LEU A 19 -17.84 -8.01 7.40
CA LEU A 19 -17.78 -9.07 6.39
C LEU A 19 -18.86 -10.14 6.54
N LYS A 20 -19.66 -10.13 7.61
CA LYS A 20 -20.63 -11.18 7.89
C LYS A 20 -22.05 -10.78 7.51
N GLY A 21 -22.69 -11.56 6.63
CA GLY A 21 -24.12 -11.53 6.33
C GLY A 21 -24.51 -10.82 5.04
N LEU A 22 -25.83 -10.80 4.79
CA LEU A 22 -26.45 -10.27 3.58
C LEU A 22 -26.31 -8.76 3.44
N ASN A 23 -25.90 -8.05 4.51
CA ASN A 23 -25.79 -6.60 4.54
C ASN A 23 -24.37 -6.10 4.25
N LYS A 24 -23.46 -6.96 3.82
CA LYS A 24 -22.06 -6.60 3.52
C LYS A 24 -21.96 -5.40 2.57
N LYS A 25 -22.72 -5.44 1.48
CA LYS A 25 -22.75 -4.38 0.49
C LYS A 25 -23.24 -3.05 1.05
N TYR A 26 -24.26 -3.09 1.89
CA TYR A 26 -24.79 -1.90 2.55
C TYR A 26 -23.77 -1.26 3.48
N PHE A 27 -23.15 -2.06 4.34
CA PHE A 27 -22.11 -1.60 5.26
C PHE A 27 -20.89 -1.01 4.51
N GLU A 28 -20.50 -1.67 3.43
CA GLU A 28 -19.39 -1.21 2.59
C GLU A 28 -19.70 0.15 1.95
N GLN A 29 -20.89 0.32 1.39
CA GLN A 29 -21.34 1.59 0.82
C GLN A 29 -21.39 2.71 1.86
N LYS A 30 -21.87 2.40 3.06
CA LYS A 30 -21.92 3.35 4.16
C LYS A 30 -20.54 3.73 4.64
N LEU A 31 -19.63 2.76 4.71
CA LEU A 31 -18.24 2.99 5.07
C LEU A 31 -17.54 3.90 4.05
N ILE A 32 -17.72 3.64 2.76
CA ILE A 32 -17.18 4.47 1.68
C ILE A 32 -17.74 5.89 1.77
N SER A 33 -19.04 6.03 2.04
CA SER A 33 -19.67 7.34 2.21
C SER A 33 -19.05 8.12 3.39
N ASN A 34 -18.80 7.45 4.50
CA ASN A 34 -18.18 8.05 5.68
C ASN A 34 -16.72 8.45 5.40
N VAL A 35 -15.98 7.61 4.68
CA VAL A 35 -14.62 7.93 4.22
C VAL A 35 -14.62 9.18 3.34
N LYS A 36 -15.47 9.22 2.33
CA LYS A 36 -15.58 10.38 1.44
C LYS A 36 -15.95 11.67 2.17
N ARG A 37 -16.85 11.57 3.15
CA ARG A 37 -17.25 12.73 3.96
C ARG A 37 -16.06 13.29 4.75
N ARG A 38 -15.27 12.41 5.34
CA ARG A 38 -14.09 12.82 6.08
C ARG A 38 -13.02 13.45 5.21
N LEU A 39 -12.88 12.95 3.99
CA LEU A 39 -11.88 13.43 3.04
C LEU A 39 -12.18 14.81 2.47
N ARG A 40 -13.44 15.25 2.47
CA ARG A 40 -13.87 16.53 1.86
C ARG A 40 -13.12 17.74 2.41
N SER A 41 -12.81 17.73 3.70
CA SER A 41 -12.09 18.84 4.34
C SER A 41 -10.58 18.80 4.09
N LEU A 42 -10.06 17.70 3.57
CA LEU A 42 -8.63 17.46 3.38
C LEU A 42 -8.17 17.69 1.95
N GLY A 43 -9.08 17.57 0.99
CA GLY A 43 -8.79 17.75 -0.43
C GLY A 43 -9.65 16.86 -1.32
N GLU A 44 -9.25 16.73 -2.58
CA GLU A 44 -9.90 15.86 -3.55
C GLU A 44 -9.18 14.51 -3.66
N PHE A 45 -9.95 13.43 -3.62
CA PHE A 45 -9.44 12.08 -3.64
C PHE A 45 -10.28 11.21 -4.57
N ASP A 46 -9.63 10.23 -5.21
CA ASP A 46 -10.31 9.09 -5.80
C ASP A 46 -10.41 7.98 -4.75
N VAL A 47 -11.63 7.50 -4.53
CA VAL A 47 -11.92 6.44 -3.56
C VAL A 47 -12.51 5.25 -4.30
N THR A 48 -11.79 4.14 -4.29
CA THR A 48 -12.23 2.88 -4.92
C THR A 48 -12.17 1.75 -3.90
N CYS A 49 -12.95 0.70 -4.14
CA CYS A 49 -12.98 -0.47 -3.26
C CYS A 49 -12.85 -1.74 -4.07
N THR A 50 -11.91 -2.59 -3.69
CA THR A 50 -11.68 -3.89 -4.32
C THR A 50 -11.34 -4.90 -3.24
N GLN A 51 -12.05 -6.03 -3.20
CA GLN A 51 -11.78 -7.13 -2.27
C GLN A 51 -11.64 -6.68 -0.80
N SER A 52 -12.58 -5.87 -0.34
CA SER A 52 -12.65 -5.36 1.04
C SER A 52 -11.49 -4.42 1.42
N THR A 53 -10.75 -3.91 0.44
CA THR A 53 -9.76 -2.85 0.64
C THR A 53 -10.23 -1.59 -0.06
N ILE A 54 -10.24 -0.47 0.67
CA ILE A 54 -10.58 0.84 0.13
C ILE A 54 -9.28 1.55 -0.22
N TYR A 55 -9.18 2.04 -1.46
CA TYR A 55 -8.04 2.79 -1.96
C TYR A 55 -8.38 4.26 -1.96
N VAL A 56 -7.57 5.05 -1.27
CA VAL A 56 -7.70 6.50 -1.20
C VAL A 56 -6.51 7.11 -1.90
N GLU A 57 -6.75 7.67 -3.09
CA GLU A 57 -5.70 8.27 -3.92
C GLU A 57 -5.89 9.77 -4.00
N PRO A 58 -4.89 10.60 -3.62
CA PRO A 58 -4.99 12.03 -3.74
C PRO A 58 -4.98 12.46 -5.19
N LYS A 59 -5.78 13.48 -5.53
CA LYS A 59 -5.82 14.06 -6.88
C LYS A 59 -4.82 15.18 -7.10
N SER A 60 -4.17 15.66 -6.03
CA SER A 60 -3.18 16.74 -6.11
C SER A 60 -2.05 16.50 -5.12
N ASP A 61 -0.92 17.16 -5.36
CA ASP A 61 0.30 16.99 -4.56
C ASP A 61 0.31 17.83 -3.28
N ASP A 62 -0.64 18.76 -3.13
CA ASP A 62 -0.70 19.70 -2.00
C ASP A 62 -1.48 19.17 -0.80
N ILE A 63 -1.96 17.93 -0.87
CA ILE A 63 -2.70 17.29 0.21
C ILE A 63 -1.73 16.78 1.28
N ASP A 64 -2.03 17.09 2.55
CA ASP A 64 -1.28 16.55 3.68
C ASP A 64 -1.67 15.08 3.93
N MET A 65 -0.83 14.17 3.48
CA MET A 65 -1.09 12.73 3.58
C MET A 65 -0.97 12.21 5.03
N ASP A 66 -0.17 12.84 5.87
CA ASP A 66 -0.07 12.47 7.29
C ASP A 66 -1.37 12.80 8.04
N GLU A 67 -1.92 13.99 7.80
CA GLU A 67 -3.22 14.38 8.35
C GLU A 67 -4.33 13.48 7.82
N THR A 68 -4.29 13.17 6.53
CA THR A 68 -5.26 12.27 5.90
C THR A 68 -5.20 10.88 6.54
N GLN A 69 -4.02 10.33 6.74
CA GLN A 69 -3.84 9.03 7.41
C GLN A 69 -4.44 9.03 8.82
N GLN A 70 -4.18 10.07 9.59
CA GLN A 70 -4.72 10.18 10.95
C GLN A 70 -6.25 10.29 10.93
N ALA A 71 -6.80 11.06 10.00
CA ALA A 71 -8.26 11.18 9.86
C ALA A 71 -8.92 9.84 9.53
N MET A 72 -8.27 9.01 8.72
CA MET A 72 -8.80 7.70 8.35
C MET A 72 -8.80 6.71 9.52
N THR A 73 -7.88 6.83 10.47
CA THR A 73 -7.88 5.98 11.68
C THR A 73 -9.10 6.20 12.55
N LYS A 74 -9.79 7.33 12.40
CA LYS A 74 -10.97 7.69 13.19
C LYS A 74 -12.28 7.25 12.56
N VAL A 75 -12.24 6.65 11.37
CA VAL A 75 -13.45 6.15 10.69
C VAL A 75 -13.81 4.79 11.26
N PHE A 76 -15.05 4.68 11.78
CA PHE A 76 -15.54 3.41 12.31
C PHE A 76 -15.66 2.35 11.21
N GLY A 77 -15.21 1.14 11.49
CA GLY A 77 -15.23 0.02 10.55
C GLY A 77 -13.90 -0.21 9.83
N ILE A 78 -12.93 0.68 10.01
CA ILE A 78 -11.58 0.53 9.47
C ILE A 78 -10.70 -0.17 10.51
N ALA A 79 -10.16 -1.34 10.16
CA ALA A 79 -9.29 -2.12 11.04
C ALA A 79 -7.83 -1.70 10.94
N ALA A 80 -7.39 -1.29 9.75
CA ALA A 80 -6.01 -0.85 9.55
C ALA A 80 -5.93 0.22 8.45
N VAL A 81 -5.02 1.16 8.63
CA VAL A 81 -4.70 2.20 7.67
C VAL A 81 -3.24 2.02 7.27
N VAL A 82 -2.99 1.81 5.98
CA VAL A 82 -1.66 1.53 5.45
C VAL A 82 -1.32 2.56 4.37
N ARG A 83 -0.13 3.15 4.46
CA ARG A 83 0.39 3.99 3.38
C ARG A 83 1.16 3.16 2.39
N ALA A 84 1.02 3.47 1.12
CA ALA A 84 1.69 2.77 0.05
C ALA A 84 2.06 3.74 -1.08
N ALA A 85 2.96 3.32 -1.93
CA ALA A 85 3.27 4.02 -3.17
C ALA A 85 2.79 3.19 -4.35
N ALA A 86 2.21 3.84 -5.35
CA ALA A 86 1.78 3.18 -6.58
C ALA A 86 2.86 3.32 -7.66
N CYS A 87 2.98 2.31 -8.50
CA CYS A 87 3.89 2.32 -9.63
C CYS A 87 3.32 1.53 -10.81
N ASP A 88 3.96 1.62 -11.95
CA ASP A 88 3.60 0.82 -13.12
C ASP A 88 3.79 -0.67 -12.83
N LYS A 89 3.00 -1.48 -13.50
CA LYS A 89 2.97 -2.93 -13.29
C LYS A 89 4.08 -3.63 -14.08
N THR A 90 5.33 -3.28 -13.78
CA THR A 90 6.52 -3.92 -14.33
C THR A 90 7.50 -4.23 -13.19
N PRO A 91 8.31 -5.30 -13.31
CA PRO A 91 9.28 -5.63 -12.26
C PRO A 91 10.26 -4.48 -11.99
N GLU A 92 10.72 -3.82 -13.05
CA GLU A 92 11.67 -2.70 -12.97
C GLU A 92 11.06 -1.52 -12.20
N ALA A 93 9.81 -1.15 -12.50
CA ALA A 93 9.11 -0.06 -11.82
C ALA A 93 8.85 -0.40 -10.35
N MET A 94 8.48 -1.64 -10.06
CA MET A 94 8.27 -2.11 -8.69
C MET A 94 9.55 -2.01 -7.86
N ALA A 95 10.67 -2.49 -8.41
CA ALA A 95 11.96 -2.44 -7.73
C ALA A 95 12.43 -1.00 -7.52
N GLN A 96 12.31 -0.15 -8.53
CA GLN A 96 12.71 1.25 -8.45
C GLN A 96 11.88 2.00 -7.40
N LYS A 97 10.56 1.79 -7.40
CA LYS A 97 9.66 2.41 -6.41
C LYS A 97 9.96 1.90 -5.00
N ALA A 98 10.23 0.61 -4.85
CA ALA A 98 10.58 0.04 -3.55
C ALA A 98 11.87 0.66 -3.00
N ILE A 99 12.89 0.82 -3.83
CA ILE A 99 14.16 1.44 -3.44
C ILE A 99 13.94 2.88 -2.98
N GLU A 100 13.15 3.66 -3.70
CA GLU A 100 12.88 5.06 -3.37
C GLU A 100 11.99 5.21 -2.15
N TYR A 101 10.88 4.47 -2.13
CA TYR A 101 9.85 4.61 -1.08
C TYR A 101 10.29 4.04 0.25
N MET A 102 11.02 2.92 0.23
CA MET A 102 11.44 2.21 1.45
C MET A 102 12.85 2.58 1.91
N ALA A 103 13.50 3.55 1.29
CA ALA A 103 14.90 3.87 1.57
C ALA A 103 15.18 4.14 3.05
N GLU A 104 14.36 4.97 3.70
CA GLU A 104 14.54 5.30 5.11
C GLU A 104 14.33 4.08 6.00
N ALA A 105 13.25 3.33 5.78
CA ALA A 105 12.96 2.13 6.54
C ALA A 105 14.03 1.05 6.36
N MET A 106 14.54 0.89 5.14
CA MET A 106 15.62 -0.06 4.83
C MET A 106 16.91 0.30 5.54
N ARG A 107 17.26 1.58 5.62
CA ARG A 107 18.47 2.02 6.31
C ARG A 107 18.40 1.84 7.83
N GLU A 108 17.21 1.92 8.39
CA GLU A 108 17.00 1.74 9.84
C GLU A 108 16.88 0.27 10.24
N ALA A 109 16.44 -0.60 9.33
CA ALA A 109 16.24 -2.01 9.61
C ALA A 109 17.54 -2.80 9.50
N GLY A 110 17.74 -3.76 10.39
CA GLY A 110 18.87 -4.70 10.32
C GLY A 110 18.63 -5.83 9.33
N SER A 111 17.38 -6.17 9.08
CA SER A 111 17.00 -7.27 8.19
C SER A 111 15.64 -6.99 7.54
N PHE A 112 15.40 -7.62 6.39
CA PHE A 112 14.15 -7.46 5.67
C PHE A 112 13.76 -8.72 4.89
N LYS A 113 12.49 -8.76 4.49
CA LYS A 113 11.99 -9.67 3.45
C LYS A 113 10.98 -8.93 2.57
N VAL A 114 10.71 -9.49 1.40
CA VAL A 114 9.65 -9.02 0.50
C VAL A 114 8.54 -10.07 0.45
N GLU A 115 7.31 -9.64 0.70
CA GLU A 115 6.12 -10.47 0.53
C GLU A 115 5.27 -9.88 -0.60
N THR A 116 4.91 -10.72 -1.56
CA THR A 116 4.10 -10.30 -2.71
C THR A 116 2.75 -10.98 -2.68
N ARG A 117 1.71 -10.19 -2.86
CA ARG A 117 0.35 -10.66 -3.10
C ARG A 117 -0.02 -10.32 -4.53
N ARG A 118 -0.28 -11.35 -5.34
CA ARG A 118 -0.68 -11.17 -6.72
C ARG A 118 -2.17 -11.41 -6.87
N ALA A 119 -2.94 -10.32 -6.98
CA ALA A 119 -4.36 -10.37 -7.27
C ALA A 119 -4.62 -10.46 -8.79
N ASP A 120 -3.78 -9.84 -9.61
CA ASP A 120 -3.84 -9.96 -11.07
C ASP A 120 -3.15 -11.25 -11.51
N LYS A 121 -3.93 -12.27 -11.79
CA LYS A 121 -3.43 -13.59 -12.22
C LYS A 121 -2.91 -13.60 -13.66
N ALA A 122 -3.19 -12.58 -14.44
CA ALA A 122 -2.66 -12.42 -15.79
C ALA A 122 -1.23 -11.85 -15.81
N PHE A 123 -0.75 -11.33 -14.70
CA PHE A 123 0.62 -10.85 -14.60
C PHE A 123 1.61 -12.01 -14.80
N PRO A 124 2.64 -11.82 -15.67
CA PRO A 124 3.49 -12.94 -16.10
C PRO A 124 4.40 -13.55 -15.05
N MET A 125 4.65 -12.83 -13.95
CA MET A 125 5.49 -13.33 -12.86
C MET A 125 4.64 -13.85 -11.71
N THR A 126 5.12 -14.91 -11.06
CA THR A 126 4.51 -15.41 -9.82
C THR A 126 4.85 -14.48 -8.64
N SER A 127 4.12 -14.62 -7.54
CA SER A 127 4.41 -13.86 -6.31
C SER A 127 5.85 -14.10 -5.83
N ILE A 128 6.32 -15.35 -5.92
CA ILE A 128 7.69 -15.71 -5.52
C ILE A 128 8.71 -15.03 -6.42
N GLU A 129 8.49 -15.04 -7.72
CA GLU A 129 9.39 -14.38 -8.67
C GLU A 129 9.46 -12.87 -8.46
N VAL A 130 8.33 -12.21 -8.20
CA VAL A 130 8.29 -10.77 -7.87
C VAL A 130 9.07 -10.50 -6.58
N SER A 131 8.83 -11.31 -5.54
CA SER A 131 9.55 -11.15 -4.25
C SER A 131 11.05 -11.33 -4.42
N GLN A 132 11.48 -12.28 -5.22
CA GLN A 132 12.92 -12.52 -5.49
C GLN A 132 13.54 -11.39 -6.27
N TYR A 133 12.84 -10.87 -7.27
CA TYR A 133 13.33 -9.76 -8.09
C TYR A 133 13.46 -8.47 -7.28
N VAL A 134 12.39 -8.05 -6.63
CA VAL A 134 12.37 -6.83 -5.80
C VAL A 134 13.33 -6.97 -4.63
N GLY A 135 13.35 -8.12 -3.96
CA GLY A 135 14.26 -8.40 -2.85
C GLY A 135 15.72 -8.35 -3.26
N GLY A 136 16.05 -8.88 -4.43
CA GLY A 136 17.40 -8.81 -4.98
C GLY A 136 17.86 -7.38 -5.26
N GLU A 137 17.00 -6.58 -5.86
CA GLU A 137 17.28 -5.17 -6.15
C GLU A 137 17.43 -4.36 -4.85
N LEU A 138 16.59 -4.61 -3.84
CA LEU A 138 16.70 -3.97 -2.54
C LEU A 138 17.99 -4.37 -1.80
N ALA A 139 18.36 -5.63 -1.86
CA ALA A 139 19.60 -6.12 -1.24
C ALA A 139 20.84 -5.48 -1.88
N GLU A 140 20.82 -5.27 -3.20
CA GLU A 140 21.89 -4.62 -3.92
C GLU A 140 21.98 -3.12 -3.58
N ALA A 141 20.82 -2.45 -3.47
CA ALA A 141 20.75 -1.02 -3.13
C ALA A 141 21.10 -0.76 -1.65
N PHE A 142 20.80 -1.69 -0.77
CA PHE A 142 21.03 -1.56 0.69
C PHE A 142 21.83 -2.76 1.22
N PRO A 143 23.14 -2.83 0.91
CA PRO A 143 23.95 -4.01 1.23
C PRO A 143 24.15 -4.23 2.73
N GLU A 144 23.90 -3.23 3.57
CA GLU A 144 24.00 -3.34 5.02
C GLU A 144 22.73 -3.96 5.66
N THR A 145 21.64 -4.06 4.92
CA THR A 145 20.39 -4.65 5.40
C THR A 145 20.30 -6.10 4.93
N ALA A 146 20.37 -7.04 5.85
CA ALA A 146 20.38 -8.46 5.53
C ALA A 146 19.00 -8.97 5.09
N VAL A 147 18.99 -9.96 4.21
CA VAL A 147 17.76 -10.67 3.86
C VAL A 147 17.50 -11.74 4.91
N ASP A 148 16.34 -11.71 5.56
CA ASP A 148 15.92 -12.71 6.55
C ASP A 148 14.44 -13.04 6.34
N VAL A 149 14.17 -14.19 5.72
CA VAL A 149 12.79 -14.61 5.39
C VAL A 149 12.04 -15.17 6.59
N HIS A 150 12.70 -15.50 7.67
CA HIS A 150 12.07 -16.13 8.84
C HIS A 150 11.76 -15.15 9.96
N ASN A 151 12.66 -14.21 10.23
CA ASN A 151 12.49 -13.25 11.33
C ASN A 151 13.00 -11.86 10.94
N PRO A 152 12.42 -11.25 9.90
CA PRO A 152 12.85 -9.92 9.46
C PRO A 152 12.38 -8.83 10.41
N GLU A 153 13.18 -7.78 10.53
CA GLU A 153 12.76 -6.55 11.21
C GLU A 153 11.78 -5.74 10.35
N LEU A 154 11.93 -5.81 9.03
CA LEU A 154 11.09 -5.08 8.06
C LEU A 154 10.52 -6.05 7.03
N THR A 155 9.23 -5.95 6.78
CA THR A 155 8.58 -6.64 5.66
C THR A 155 8.13 -5.62 4.62
N VAL A 156 8.63 -5.77 3.40
CA VAL A 156 8.21 -4.95 2.26
C VAL A 156 7.06 -5.68 1.56
N HIS A 157 5.87 -5.09 1.60
CA HIS A 157 4.70 -5.69 0.96
C HIS A 157 4.54 -5.13 -0.46
N VAL A 158 4.42 -6.04 -1.42
CA VAL A 158 4.13 -5.71 -2.81
C VAL A 158 2.77 -6.30 -3.19
N GLU A 159 1.87 -5.47 -3.71
CA GLU A 159 0.58 -5.94 -4.23
C GLU A 159 0.49 -5.68 -5.73
N VAL A 160 0.23 -6.73 -6.51
CA VAL A 160 0.03 -6.66 -7.95
C VAL A 160 -1.45 -6.82 -8.24
N ARG A 161 -2.07 -5.77 -8.77
CA ARG A 161 -3.53 -5.75 -9.02
C ARG A 161 -3.89 -5.47 -10.45
#